data_5d881e5dff47d26767acb96dac84abe4
#
_entry.id   5d881e5dff47d26767acb96dac84abe4
#
_cell.length_a   1.000
_cell.length_b   1.000
_cell.length_c   1.000
_cell.angle_alpha   90.00
_cell.angle_beta   90.00
_cell.angle_gamma   90.00
#
_symmetry.space_group_name_H-M   'P 1'
#
loop_
_entity.id
_entity.type
_entity.pdbx_description
1 polymer ?
#
loop_
_entity_poly.entity_id
_entity_poly.type
_entity_poly.pdbx_seq_one_letter_code
_entity_poly.pdbx_strand_id
1 'polypeptide(L)'
;MLLQAVLLDLGDTLVHLSRPWDDVFHANLEALHNYLMKLGLRLDFEQFAETFIRIFEDASARADVYKVEIPMGDIIAKALRKSKLEVLGVDLIRDAEVEFFRPEVEAWQLYPDTVETLAALKNDGLKMGIISNAKSDWAVHAILEKNGIEGFFGVIVTSAFMRIRKPRPEIFIRALTDIGTKPSETVFVGDSVEADISGARKVGMRSIHVLRRPIESTHPADPEATVTSLREAANQITAWKNGSLEKPTPDECSLI
;
A
#
# COMPACT_ATOMS: atom_id res chain seq x y z
N MET A 1 -1.57 12.25 26.26
CA MET A 1 -2.49 12.51 25.12
C MET A 1 -3.11 11.19 24.71
N LEU A 2 -4.43 11.12 24.58
CA LEU A 2 -5.12 9.86 24.30
C LEU A 2 -5.02 9.55 22.81
N LEU A 3 -4.48 8.39 22.43
CA LEU A 3 -4.50 7.91 21.06
C LEU A 3 -5.94 7.56 20.67
N GLN A 4 -6.35 7.97 19.46
CA GLN A 4 -7.71 7.79 18.93
C GLN A 4 -7.73 6.98 17.64
N ALA A 5 -6.62 6.96 16.89
CA ALA A 5 -6.56 6.28 15.61
C ALA A 5 -5.21 5.65 15.31
N VAL A 6 -5.26 4.65 14.42
CA VAL A 6 -4.09 4.02 13.81
C VAL A 6 -4.28 4.07 12.29
N LEU A 7 -3.32 4.65 11.58
CA LEU A 7 -3.22 4.56 10.13
C LEU A 7 -2.14 3.52 9.79
N LEU A 8 -2.44 2.65 8.84
CA LEU A 8 -1.56 1.54 8.49
C LEU A 8 -1.22 1.59 6.99
N ASP A 9 -0.02 1.20 6.66
CA ASP A 9 0.29 0.76 5.31
C ASP A 9 -0.32 -0.61 5.03
N LEU A 10 -0.37 -1.04 3.75
CA LEU A 10 -0.98 -2.30 3.34
C LEU A 10 0.07 -3.35 2.97
N GLY A 11 0.80 -3.14 1.87
CA GLY A 11 1.75 -4.11 1.33
C GLY A 11 2.97 -4.26 2.23
N ASP A 12 3.44 -5.49 2.44
CA ASP A 12 4.55 -5.81 3.35
C ASP A 12 4.36 -5.32 4.82
N THR A 13 3.18 -4.79 5.12
CA THR A 13 2.74 -4.44 6.49
C THR A 13 1.63 -5.37 6.95
N LEU A 14 0.46 -5.34 6.31
CA LEU A 14 -0.70 -6.19 6.62
C LEU A 14 -0.77 -7.44 5.75
N VAL A 15 -0.30 -7.33 4.50
CA VAL A 15 -0.32 -8.39 3.49
C VAL A 15 1.06 -8.55 2.86
N HIS A 16 1.32 -9.76 2.34
CA HIS A 16 2.53 -10.08 1.58
C HIS A 16 2.18 -10.82 0.30
N LEU A 17 3.05 -10.77 -0.70
CA LEU A 17 2.89 -11.59 -1.89
C LEU A 17 3.22 -13.06 -1.60
N SER A 18 2.37 -13.97 -2.06
CA SER A 18 2.54 -15.41 -1.95
C SER A 18 3.55 -16.01 -2.94
N ARG A 19 4.01 -15.21 -3.90
CA ARG A 19 4.98 -15.57 -4.94
C ARG A 19 5.79 -14.34 -5.37
N PRO A 20 6.94 -14.53 -6.06
CA PRO A 20 7.79 -13.42 -6.50
C PRO A 20 7.04 -12.38 -7.34
N TRP A 21 7.43 -11.12 -7.20
CA TRP A 21 6.82 -10.01 -7.94
C TRP A 21 6.84 -10.19 -9.44
N ASP A 22 7.96 -10.68 -10.00
CA ASP A 22 8.10 -10.86 -11.45
C ASP A 22 7.07 -11.85 -12.01
N ASP A 23 6.78 -12.94 -11.27
CA ASP A 23 5.75 -13.92 -11.65
C ASP A 23 4.35 -13.32 -11.59
N VAL A 24 4.09 -12.47 -10.57
CA VAL A 24 2.81 -11.76 -10.43
C VAL A 24 2.64 -10.77 -11.58
N PHE A 25 3.66 -9.96 -11.85
CA PHE A 25 3.61 -8.94 -12.88
C PHE A 25 3.45 -9.54 -14.29
N HIS A 26 4.13 -10.67 -14.56
CA HIS A 26 3.94 -11.40 -15.82
C HIS A 26 2.49 -11.90 -15.97
N ALA A 27 1.92 -12.49 -14.90
CA ALA A 27 0.53 -12.94 -14.92
C ALA A 27 -0.46 -11.77 -15.10
N ASN A 28 -0.15 -10.59 -14.54
CA ASN A 28 -0.94 -9.37 -14.76
C ASN A 28 -0.95 -8.96 -16.25
N LEU A 29 0.23 -9.00 -16.90
CA LEU A 29 0.35 -8.69 -18.34
C LEU A 29 -0.41 -9.68 -19.21
N GLU A 30 -0.30 -10.98 -18.91
CA GLU A 30 -1.05 -12.02 -19.61
C GLU A 30 -2.57 -11.83 -19.47
N ALA A 31 -3.04 -11.53 -18.25
CA ALA A 31 -4.46 -11.29 -17.99
C ALA A 31 -4.98 -10.09 -18.79
N LEU A 32 -4.24 -8.98 -18.77
CA LEU A 32 -4.56 -7.79 -19.58
C LEU A 32 -4.60 -8.12 -21.08
N HIS A 33 -3.56 -8.77 -21.60
CA HIS A 33 -3.48 -9.13 -23.01
C HIS A 33 -4.66 -10.04 -23.41
N ASN A 34 -4.94 -11.08 -22.63
CA ASN A 34 -6.05 -11.99 -22.87
C ASN A 34 -7.41 -11.27 -22.89
N TYR A 35 -7.60 -10.31 -22.00
CA TYR A 35 -8.79 -9.47 -21.98
C TYR A 35 -8.91 -8.65 -23.27
N LEU A 36 -7.86 -7.97 -23.69
CA LEU A 36 -7.84 -7.16 -24.90
C LEU A 36 -8.08 -8.00 -26.16
N MET A 37 -7.51 -9.21 -26.22
CA MET A 37 -7.75 -10.15 -27.32
C MET A 37 -9.21 -10.60 -27.39
N LYS A 38 -9.88 -10.85 -26.26
CA LYS A 38 -11.32 -11.18 -26.19
C LYS A 38 -12.20 -10.05 -26.74
N LEU A 39 -11.76 -8.81 -26.61
CA LEU A 39 -12.44 -7.64 -27.18
C LEU A 39 -12.18 -7.46 -28.70
N GLY A 40 -11.45 -8.41 -29.32
CA GLY A 40 -11.13 -8.38 -30.75
C GLY A 40 -9.91 -7.51 -31.09
N LEU A 41 -9.19 -6.99 -30.12
CA LEU A 41 -7.97 -6.23 -30.35
C LEU A 41 -6.83 -7.21 -30.67
N ARG A 42 -6.23 -7.08 -31.85
CA ARG A 42 -5.14 -7.96 -32.31
C ARG A 42 -3.81 -7.38 -31.88
N LEU A 43 -3.22 -7.95 -30.82
CA LEU A 43 -1.95 -7.55 -30.23
C LEU A 43 -1.00 -8.74 -30.20
N ASP A 44 0.22 -8.56 -30.69
CA ASP A 44 1.31 -9.49 -30.39
C ASP A 44 1.71 -9.31 -28.93
N PHE A 45 1.76 -10.41 -28.19
CA PHE A 45 2.00 -10.36 -26.73
C PHE A 45 3.37 -9.79 -26.40
N GLU A 46 4.42 -10.26 -27.07
CA GLU A 46 5.79 -9.85 -26.74
C GLU A 46 6.02 -8.37 -27.04
N GLN A 47 5.57 -7.90 -28.20
CA GLN A 47 5.66 -6.49 -28.57
C GLN A 47 4.84 -5.57 -27.66
N PHE A 48 3.64 -6.03 -27.26
CA PHE A 48 2.80 -5.28 -26.33
C PHE A 48 3.41 -5.24 -24.94
N ALA A 49 3.88 -6.38 -24.43
CA ALA A 49 4.52 -6.49 -23.12
C ALA A 49 5.77 -5.61 -23.02
N GLU A 50 6.67 -5.66 -24.03
CA GLU A 50 7.84 -4.79 -24.09
C GLU A 50 7.46 -3.31 -24.03
N THR A 51 6.46 -2.91 -24.80
CA THR A 51 5.97 -1.53 -24.81
C THR A 51 5.38 -1.13 -23.46
N PHE A 52 4.59 -2.01 -22.85
CA PHE A 52 3.95 -1.80 -21.56
C PHE A 52 5.00 -1.68 -20.44
N ILE A 53 5.94 -2.63 -20.36
CA ILE A 53 7.01 -2.64 -19.34
C ILE A 53 7.79 -1.34 -19.36
N ARG A 54 8.24 -0.90 -20.54
CA ARG A 54 8.97 0.37 -20.68
C ARG A 54 8.16 1.57 -20.18
N ILE A 55 6.84 1.61 -20.46
CA ILE A 55 5.96 2.69 -19.99
C ILE A 55 5.77 2.61 -18.48
N PHE A 56 5.64 1.39 -17.94
CA PHE A 56 5.48 1.13 -16.51
C PHE A 56 6.72 1.53 -15.73
N GLU A 57 7.91 1.16 -16.21
CA GLU A 57 9.20 1.53 -15.60
C GLU A 57 9.42 3.06 -15.60
N ASP A 58 9.19 3.73 -16.75
CA ASP A 58 9.24 5.20 -16.83
C ASP A 58 8.28 5.85 -15.84
N ALA A 59 7.04 5.35 -15.77
CA ALA A 59 6.04 5.86 -14.83
C ALA A 59 6.44 5.63 -13.37
N SER A 60 7.02 4.47 -13.05
CA SER A 60 7.47 4.12 -11.69
C SER A 60 8.68 4.97 -11.27
N ALA A 61 9.67 5.09 -12.13
CA ALA A 61 10.84 5.93 -11.87
C ALA A 61 10.45 7.41 -11.62
N ARG A 62 9.53 7.93 -12.44
CA ARG A 62 9.01 9.30 -12.25
C ARG A 62 8.20 9.44 -10.97
N ALA A 63 7.38 8.43 -10.63
CA ALA A 63 6.61 8.44 -9.40
C ALA A 63 7.55 8.44 -8.17
N ASP A 64 8.64 7.70 -8.21
CA ASP A 64 9.62 7.65 -7.12
C ASP A 64 10.41 8.95 -6.97
N VAL A 65 10.78 9.60 -8.07
CA VAL A 65 11.50 10.89 -8.03
C VAL A 65 10.59 12.02 -7.56
N TYR A 66 9.42 12.16 -8.17
CA TYR A 66 8.55 13.33 -7.95
C TYR A 66 7.48 13.09 -6.85
N LYS A 67 7.40 11.87 -6.33
CA LYS A 67 6.37 11.45 -5.36
C LYS A 67 4.94 11.76 -5.84
N VAL A 68 4.72 11.58 -7.15
CA VAL A 68 3.45 11.73 -7.85
C VAL A 68 3.06 10.38 -8.44
N GLU A 69 1.89 9.86 -8.09
CA GLU A 69 1.43 8.59 -8.62
C GLU A 69 0.92 8.72 -10.06
N ILE A 70 1.29 7.76 -10.88
CA ILE A 70 0.74 7.56 -12.22
C ILE A 70 -0.11 6.29 -12.15
N PRO A 71 -1.45 6.41 -12.09
CA PRO A 71 -2.34 5.26 -11.99
C PRO A 71 -2.22 4.32 -13.17
N MET A 72 -2.53 3.04 -12.94
CA MET A 72 -2.42 1.99 -13.95
C MET A 72 -3.29 2.25 -15.19
N GLY A 73 -4.46 2.82 -15.01
CA GLY A 73 -5.33 3.21 -16.14
C GLY A 73 -4.64 4.16 -17.12
N ASP A 74 -3.83 5.11 -16.63
CA ASP A 74 -3.05 6.04 -17.47
C ASP A 74 -1.94 5.28 -18.23
N ILE A 75 -1.30 4.30 -17.57
CA ILE A 75 -0.26 3.44 -18.16
C ILE A 75 -0.87 2.57 -19.27
N ILE A 76 -1.98 1.89 -19.00
CA ILE A 76 -2.72 1.07 -19.97
C ILE A 76 -3.13 1.92 -21.19
N ALA A 77 -3.75 3.07 -20.94
CA ALA A 77 -4.17 3.97 -22.01
C ALA A 77 -2.99 4.44 -22.88
N LYS A 78 -1.83 4.71 -22.27
CA LYS A 78 -0.60 5.09 -22.98
C LYS A 78 -0.05 3.90 -23.81
N ALA A 79 -0.07 2.69 -23.26
CA ALA A 79 0.40 1.48 -23.95
C ALA A 79 -0.48 1.16 -25.18
N LEU A 80 -1.80 1.23 -25.03
CA LEU A 80 -2.74 1.01 -26.13
C LEU A 80 -2.55 2.03 -27.27
N ARG A 81 -2.40 3.32 -26.94
CA ARG A 81 -2.10 4.35 -27.95
C ARG A 81 -0.79 4.09 -28.68
N LYS A 82 0.25 3.63 -27.98
CA LYS A 82 1.55 3.28 -28.62
C LYS A 82 1.43 2.06 -29.53
N SER A 83 0.50 1.15 -29.23
CA SER A 83 0.18 0.00 -30.06
C SER A 83 -0.79 0.35 -31.20
N LYS A 84 -0.99 1.64 -31.52
CA LYS A 84 -1.84 2.16 -32.58
C LYS A 84 -3.34 1.80 -32.42
N LEU A 85 -3.76 1.50 -31.22
CA LEU A 85 -5.17 1.34 -30.89
C LEU A 85 -5.73 2.71 -30.50
N GLU A 86 -6.75 3.17 -31.24
CA GLU A 86 -7.45 4.41 -30.93
C GLU A 86 -8.20 4.30 -29.60
N VAL A 87 -8.36 5.45 -28.93
CA VAL A 87 -8.86 5.56 -27.57
C VAL A 87 -10.21 4.90 -27.40
N LEU A 88 -10.19 3.80 -26.75
CA LEU A 88 -11.32 3.06 -26.27
C LEU A 88 -11.88 3.79 -25.03
N GLY A 89 -13.18 3.76 -24.84
CA GLY A 89 -13.86 4.52 -23.79
C GLY A 89 -13.30 4.30 -22.37
N VAL A 90 -13.63 5.19 -21.45
CA VAL A 90 -13.18 5.15 -20.04
C VAL A 90 -13.52 3.80 -19.39
N ASP A 91 -14.67 3.21 -19.71
CA ASP A 91 -15.09 1.91 -19.18
C ASP A 91 -14.14 0.79 -19.57
N LEU A 92 -13.64 0.79 -20.81
CA LEU A 92 -12.67 -0.22 -21.25
C LEU A 92 -11.35 -0.13 -20.47
N ILE A 93 -10.86 1.09 -20.22
CA ILE A 93 -9.62 1.28 -19.44
C ILE A 93 -9.79 0.80 -18.00
N ARG A 94 -10.95 1.11 -17.40
CA ARG A 94 -11.28 0.63 -16.05
C ARG A 94 -11.33 -0.91 -16.00
N ASP A 95 -12.04 -1.53 -16.94
CA ASP A 95 -12.19 -3.00 -16.98
C ASP A 95 -10.83 -3.67 -17.29
N ALA A 96 -10.01 -3.07 -18.16
CA ALA A 96 -8.64 -3.51 -18.43
C ALA A 96 -7.74 -3.41 -17.19
N GLU A 97 -7.89 -2.37 -16.36
CA GLU A 97 -7.19 -2.23 -15.09
C GLU A 97 -7.61 -3.34 -14.11
N VAL A 98 -8.90 -3.62 -14.00
CA VAL A 98 -9.42 -4.71 -13.18
C VAL A 98 -8.82 -6.05 -13.60
N GLU A 99 -8.84 -6.36 -14.89
CA GLU A 99 -8.28 -7.62 -15.41
C GLU A 99 -6.77 -7.70 -15.22
N PHE A 100 -6.04 -6.58 -15.38
CA PHE A 100 -4.60 -6.52 -15.09
C PHE A 100 -4.30 -6.89 -13.64
N PHE A 101 -5.04 -6.33 -12.67
CA PHE A 101 -4.74 -6.56 -11.25
C PHE A 101 -5.34 -7.84 -10.66
N ARG A 102 -6.20 -8.56 -11.38
CA ARG A 102 -6.84 -9.78 -10.87
C ARG A 102 -5.82 -10.83 -10.36
N PRO A 103 -4.74 -11.18 -11.09
CA PRO A 103 -3.74 -12.11 -10.59
C PRO A 103 -2.97 -11.59 -9.37
N GLU A 104 -2.73 -10.29 -9.29
CA GLU A 104 -2.06 -9.66 -8.16
C GLU A 104 -2.93 -9.67 -6.91
N VAL A 105 -4.22 -9.33 -7.04
CA VAL A 105 -5.19 -9.42 -5.93
C VAL A 105 -5.21 -10.83 -5.34
N GLU A 106 -5.19 -11.88 -6.19
CA GLU A 106 -5.13 -13.26 -5.73
C GLU A 106 -3.81 -13.62 -5.03
N ALA A 107 -2.70 -13.00 -5.43
CA ALA A 107 -1.39 -13.27 -4.86
C ALA A 107 -1.16 -12.64 -3.48
N TRP A 108 -1.87 -11.55 -3.13
CA TRP A 108 -1.73 -10.92 -1.83
C TRP A 108 -2.43 -11.73 -0.72
N GLN A 109 -1.70 -12.07 0.34
CA GLN A 109 -2.16 -12.85 1.49
C GLN A 109 -1.84 -12.11 2.79
N LEU A 110 -2.66 -12.34 3.83
CA LEU A 110 -2.43 -11.76 5.15
C LEU A 110 -1.17 -12.31 5.80
N TYR A 111 -0.46 -11.47 6.53
CA TYR A 111 0.44 -11.96 7.55
C TYR A 111 -0.37 -12.66 8.66
N PRO A 112 0.20 -13.70 9.30
CA PRO A 112 -0.54 -14.51 10.28
C PRO A 112 -1.11 -13.72 11.46
N ASP A 113 -0.47 -12.62 11.82
CA ASP A 113 -0.84 -11.76 12.96
C ASP A 113 -1.80 -10.62 12.60
N THR A 114 -2.15 -10.44 11.33
CA THR A 114 -2.93 -9.28 10.86
C THR A 114 -4.33 -9.22 11.47
N VAL A 115 -5.13 -10.28 11.34
CA VAL A 115 -6.54 -10.28 11.79
C VAL A 115 -6.64 -10.09 13.29
N GLU A 116 -5.82 -10.83 14.06
CA GLU A 116 -5.78 -10.73 15.51
C GLU A 116 -5.42 -9.32 15.97
N THR A 117 -4.42 -8.71 15.32
CA THR A 117 -3.98 -7.34 15.61
C THR A 117 -5.07 -6.32 15.32
N LEU A 118 -5.70 -6.38 14.14
CA LEU A 118 -6.80 -5.47 13.79
C LEU A 118 -7.98 -5.60 14.75
N ALA A 119 -8.32 -6.82 15.16
CA ALA A 119 -9.37 -7.08 16.16
C ALA A 119 -9.01 -6.47 17.53
N ALA A 120 -7.77 -6.62 17.98
CA ALA A 120 -7.30 -6.04 19.24
C ALA A 120 -7.39 -4.51 19.22
N LEU A 121 -6.89 -3.86 18.16
CA LEU A 121 -6.97 -2.40 18.01
C LEU A 121 -8.41 -1.88 17.97
N LYS A 122 -9.32 -2.63 17.31
CA LYS A 122 -10.75 -2.31 17.27
C LYS A 122 -11.39 -2.43 18.65
N ASN A 123 -11.06 -3.49 19.41
CA ASN A 123 -11.55 -3.69 20.77
C ASN A 123 -11.03 -2.60 21.73
N ASP A 124 -9.86 -2.08 21.48
CA ASP A 124 -9.30 -0.91 22.19
C ASP A 124 -10.02 0.40 21.82
N GLY A 125 -11.00 0.37 20.90
CA GLY A 125 -11.77 1.53 20.50
C GLY A 125 -11.02 2.49 19.59
N LEU A 126 -9.95 2.04 18.92
CA LEU A 126 -9.18 2.85 17.97
C LEU A 126 -9.86 2.85 16.60
N LYS A 127 -9.95 4.03 15.98
CA LYS A 127 -10.29 4.14 14.57
C LYS A 127 -9.14 3.64 13.73
N MET A 128 -9.41 2.97 12.62
CA MET A 128 -8.36 2.47 11.73
C MET A 128 -8.56 2.95 10.30
N GLY A 129 -7.45 3.23 9.61
CA GLY A 129 -7.44 3.59 8.19
C GLY A 129 -6.19 3.08 7.49
N ILE A 130 -6.26 3.04 6.15
CA ILE A 130 -5.16 2.64 5.26
C ILE A 130 -4.62 3.86 4.52
N ILE A 131 -3.28 3.93 4.38
CA ILE A 131 -2.62 4.79 3.39
C ILE A 131 -1.66 3.92 2.58
N SER A 132 -1.98 3.66 1.31
CA SER A 132 -1.20 2.77 0.46
C SER A 132 -0.64 3.49 -0.78
N ASN A 133 0.66 3.27 -1.05
CA ASN A 133 1.27 3.62 -2.34
C ASN A 133 0.96 2.49 -3.34
N ALA A 134 -0.09 2.67 -4.13
CA ALA A 134 -0.58 1.69 -5.08
C ALA A 134 -0.95 2.35 -6.42
N LYS A 135 -0.78 1.64 -7.53
CA LYS A 135 -1.14 2.13 -8.87
C LYS A 135 -2.62 1.97 -9.21
N SER A 136 -3.40 1.29 -8.35
CA SER A 136 -4.83 1.09 -8.52
C SER A 136 -5.56 1.22 -7.19
N ASP A 137 -6.55 2.10 -7.16
CA ASP A 137 -7.46 2.23 -6.03
C ASP A 137 -8.34 0.99 -5.90
N TRP A 138 -8.87 0.51 -7.03
CA TRP A 138 -9.67 -0.71 -7.07
C TRP A 138 -8.92 -1.93 -6.51
N ALA A 139 -7.65 -2.11 -6.88
CA ALA A 139 -6.88 -3.26 -6.43
C ALA A 139 -6.69 -3.27 -4.90
N VAL A 140 -6.47 -2.11 -4.29
CA VAL A 140 -6.37 -2.00 -2.83
C VAL A 140 -7.67 -2.45 -2.16
N HIS A 141 -8.82 -1.95 -2.61
CA HIS A 141 -10.12 -2.38 -2.10
C HIS A 141 -10.36 -3.88 -2.31
N ALA A 142 -10.06 -4.40 -3.50
CA ALA A 142 -10.22 -5.81 -3.81
C ALA A 142 -9.32 -6.72 -2.94
N ILE A 143 -8.09 -6.30 -2.63
CA ILE A 143 -7.19 -7.02 -1.72
C ILE A 143 -7.78 -7.05 -0.30
N LEU A 144 -8.29 -5.93 0.19
CA LEU A 144 -8.88 -5.84 1.54
C LEU A 144 -10.17 -6.68 1.64
N GLU A 145 -11.04 -6.61 0.63
CA GLU A 145 -12.28 -7.39 0.55
C GLU A 145 -12.00 -8.89 0.48
N LYS A 146 -11.15 -9.34 -0.46
CA LYS A 146 -10.75 -10.74 -0.62
C LYS A 146 -10.22 -11.34 0.69
N ASN A 147 -9.42 -10.57 1.42
CA ASN A 147 -8.83 -11.00 2.69
C ASN A 147 -9.77 -10.81 3.90
N GLY A 148 -10.99 -10.31 3.71
CA GLY A 148 -11.99 -10.15 4.76
C GLY A 148 -11.67 -9.09 5.80
N ILE A 149 -10.79 -8.12 5.49
CA ILE A 149 -10.34 -7.11 6.44
C ILE A 149 -10.82 -5.68 6.13
N GLU A 150 -11.49 -5.45 5.01
CA GLU A 150 -11.95 -4.11 4.63
C GLU A 150 -12.83 -3.46 5.72
N GLY A 151 -13.70 -4.23 6.36
CA GLY A 151 -14.61 -3.76 7.42
C GLY A 151 -13.96 -3.31 8.73
N PHE A 152 -12.64 -3.38 8.84
CA PHE A 152 -11.89 -2.79 9.95
C PHE A 152 -11.58 -1.31 9.72
N PHE A 153 -11.58 -0.83 8.48
CA PHE A 153 -11.07 0.49 8.12
C PHE A 153 -12.22 1.45 7.81
N GLY A 154 -12.24 2.56 8.52
CA GLY A 154 -13.18 3.67 8.27
C GLY A 154 -12.71 4.58 7.12
N VAL A 155 -11.42 4.52 6.77
CA VAL A 155 -10.80 5.35 5.74
C VAL A 155 -9.76 4.51 4.98
N ILE A 156 -9.81 4.59 3.65
CA ILE A 156 -8.81 4.00 2.75
C ILE A 156 -8.37 5.09 1.79
N VAL A 157 -7.07 5.43 1.81
CA VAL A 157 -6.48 6.44 0.95
C VAL A 157 -5.37 5.81 0.14
N THR A 158 -5.48 5.86 -1.18
CA THR A 158 -4.48 5.33 -2.09
C THR A 158 -3.76 6.44 -2.85
N SER A 159 -2.50 6.21 -3.20
CA SER A 159 -1.78 7.15 -4.05
C SER A 159 -2.37 7.22 -5.47
N ALA A 160 -2.97 6.13 -5.97
CA ALA A 160 -3.66 6.13 -7.25
C ALA A 160 -4.82 7.13 -7.29
N PHE A 161 -5.66 7.15 -6.24
CA PHE A 161 -6.76 8.09 -6.10
C PHE A 161 -6.26 9.53 -5.94
N MET A 162 -5.29 9.74 -5.05
CA MET A 162 -4.75 11.06 -4.73
C MET A 162 -3.80 11.62 -5.81
N ARG A 163 -3.25 10.78 -6.68
CA ARG A 163 -2.12 11.08 -7.57
C ARG A 163 -0.88 11.61 -6.83
N ILE A 164 -0.80 11.34 -5.55
CA ILE A 164 0.26 11.77 -4.63
C ILE A 164 0.67 10.56 -3.79
N ARG A 165 1.98 10.34 -3.63
CA ARG A 165 2.55 9.19 -2.90
C ARG A 165 3.11 9.60 -1.54
N LYS A 166 3.09 8.68 -0.57
CA LYS A 166 3.99 8.75 0.58
C LYS A 166 5.44 8.87 0.10
N PRO A 167 6.30 9.67 0.73
CA PRO A 167 6.14 10.38 2.01
C PRO A 167 5.63 11.84 1.88
N ARG A 168 4.85 12.19 0.88
CA ARG A 168 4.30 13.54 0.78
C ARG A 168 3.25 13.78 1.87
N PRO A 169 3.28 14.92 2.58
CA PRO A 169 2.37 15.22 3.69
C PRO A 169 0.90 15.15 3.31
N GLU A 170 0.56 15.52 2.08
CA GLU A 170 -0.82 15.70 1.63
C GLU A 170 -1.65 14.40 1.73
N ILE A 171 -1.03 13.23 1.49
CA ILE A 171 -1.75 11.96 1.58
C ILE A 171 -2.07 11.58 3.04
N PHE A 172 -1.17 11.92 3.98
CA PHE A 172 -1.40 11.72 5.41
C PHE A 172 -2.44 12.70 5.95
N ILE A 173 -2.36 13.99 5.56
CA ILE A 173 -3.33 15.01 5.95
C ILE A 173 -4.74 14.62 5.47
N ARG A 174 -4.85 14.08 4.26
CA ARG A 174 -6.11 13.58 3.73
C ARG A 174 -6.69 12.48 4.63
N ALA A 175 -5.92 11.45 4.95
CA ALA A 175 -6.36 10.36 5.80
C ALA A 175 -6.75 10.83 7.22
N LEU A 176 -5.97 11.75 7.82
CA LEU A 176 -6.27 12.35 9.12
C LEU A 176 -7.58 13.15 9.10
N THR A 177 -7.82 13.89 8.03
CA THR A 177 -9.07 14.66 7.84
C THR A 177 -10.27 13.72 7.71
N ASP A 178 -10.15 12.69 6.87
CA ASP A 178 -11.24 11.76 6.60
C ASP A 178 -11.58 10.88 7.82
N ILE A 179 -10.57 10.48 8.63
CA ILE A 179 -10.79 9.71 9.86
C ILE A 179 -11.20 10.58 11.04
N GLY A 180 -11.04 11.91 10.93
CA GLY A 180 -11.42 12.90 11.93
C GLY A 180 -10.57 12.84 13.20
N THR A 181 -9.23 12.85 13.05
CA THR A 181 -8.25 12.86 14.16
C THR A 181 -7.10 13.82 13.89
N LYS A 182 -6.36 14.18 14.93
CA LYS A 182 -5.17 15.01 14.83
C LYS A 182 -3.91 14.14 14.71
N PRO A 183 -2.83 14.65 14.12
CA PRO A 183 -1.55 13.94 14.07
C PRO A 183 -1.08 13.42 15.42
N SER A 184 -1.17 14.25 16.47
CA SER A 184 -0.75 13.88 17.83
C SER A 184 -1.61 12.81 18.51
N GLU A 185 -2.79 12.51 17.95
CA GLU A 185 -3.74 11.51 18.44
C GLU A 185 -3.72 10.23 17.58
N THR A 186 -2.82 10.16 16.58
CA THR A 186 -2.77 9.11 15.59
C THR A 186 -1.36 8.52 15.50
N VAL A 187 -1.29 7.20 15.36
CA VAL A 187 -0.04 6.46 15.09
C VAL A 187 -0.08 5.95 13.66
N PHE A 188 1.04 6.03 12.96
CA PHE A 188 1.24 5.36 11.68
C PHE A 188 2.05 4.07 11.87
N VAL A 189 1.66 2.99 11.22
CA VAL A 189 2.35 1.70 11.22
C VAL A 189 2.68 1.31 9.79
N GLY A 190 3.94 1.06 9.48
CA GLY A 190 4.35 0.67 8.12
C GLY A 190 5.76 0.08 8.09
N ASP A 191 6.13 -0.49 6.93
CA ASP A 191 7.42 -1.18 6.70
C ASP A 191 8.48 -0.30 6.03
N SER A 192 8.07 0.80 5.39
CA SER A 192 8.99 1.66 4.64
C SER A 192 9.47 2.84 5.47
N VAL A 193 10.79 2.86 5.77
CA VAL A 193 11.39 4.02 6.48
C VAL A 193 11.19 5.31 5.71
N GLU A 194 11.37 5.29 4.38
CA GLU A 194 11.23 6.50 3.55
C GLU A 194 9.76 6.91 3.39
N ALA A 195 8.89 5.99 2.96
CA ALA A 195 7.52 6.33 2.63
C ALA A 195 6.67 6.58 3.88
N ASP A 196 6.76 5.68 4.87
CA ASP A 196 5.85 5.62 6.00
C ASP A 196 6.35 6.45 7.18
N ILE A 197 7.55 6.10 7.68
CA ILE A 197 8.09 6.70 8.90
C ILE A 197 8.43 8.18 8.66
N SER A 198 9.17 8.47 7.59
CA SER A 198 9.49 9.85 7.21
C SER A 198 8.23 10.67 6.89
N GLY A 199 7.24 10.05 6.22
CA GLY A 199 5.99 10.71 5.87
C GLY A 199 5.15 11.05 7.10
N ALA A 200 4.94 10.10 8.01
CA ALA A 200 4.21 10.30 9.25
C ALA A 200 4.85 11.39 10.11
N ARG A 201 6.18 11.38 10.22
CA ARG A 201 6.94 12.38 10.98
C ARG A 201 6.76 13.80 10.42
N LYS A 202 6.71 13.98 9.09
CA LYS A 202 6.50 15.29 8.46
C LYS A 202 5.19 15.95 8.84
N VAL A 203 4.19 15.18 9.22
CA VAL A 203 2.89 15.70 9.66
C VAL A 203 2.73 15.69 11.18
N GLY A 204 3.75 15.26 11.93
CA GLY A 204 3.74 15.24 13.40
C GLY A 204 3.01 14.05 14.01
N MET A 205 2.86 12.96 13.26
CA MET A 205 2.38 11.68 13.80
C MET A 205 3.51 10.89 14.45
N ARG A 206 3.17 10.07 15.44
CA ARG A 206 4.03 8.97 15.88
C ARG A 206 4.05 7.88 14.82
N SER A 207 5.14 7.12 14.77
CA SER A 207 5.30 6.04 13.82
C SER A 207 5.90 4.79 14.45
N ILE A 208 5.46 3.64 13.96
CA ILE A 208 6.01 2.32 14.27
C ILE A 208 6.51 1.71 12.98
N HIS A 209 7.78 1.37 12.95
CA HIS A 209 8.39 0.65 11.83
C HIS A 209 8.25 -0.86 12.08
N VAL A 210 7.59 -1.58 11.16
CA VAL A 210 7.45 -3.03 11.20
C VAL A 210 8.52 -3.66 10.32
N LEU A 211 9.50 -4.31 10.93
CA LEU A 211 10.58 -5.01 10.24
C LEU A 211 10.09 -6.37 9.72
N ARG A 212 9.60 -6.41 8.49
CA ARG A 212 9.25 -7.67 7.82
C ARG A 212 10.40 -8.25 7.00
N ARG A 213 11.40 -7.42 6.69
CA ARG A 213 12.60 -7.75 5.91
C ARG A 213 13.83 -7.09 6.53
N PRO A 214 15.05 -7.58 6.27
CA PRO A 214 16.27 -6.87 6.68
C PRO A 214 16.28 -5.44 6.17
N ILE A 215 16.76 -4.52 7.00
CA ILE A 215 16.84 -3.09 6.62
C ILE A 215 17.93 -2.91 5.58
N GLU A 216 17.55 -2.50 4.38
CA GLU A 216 18.49 -2.05 3.34
C GLU A 216 18.68 -0.52 3.34
N SER A 217 17.95 0.21 4.19
CA SER A 217 17.88 1.67 4.15
C SER A 217 18.83 2.32 5.14
N THR A 218 19.65 3.25 4.65
CA THR A 218 20.47 4.18 5.44
C THR A 218 19.72 5.48 5.78
N HIS A 219 18.40 5.53 5.63
CA HIS A 219 17.61 6.73 5.86
C HIS A 219 17.56 7.08 7.36
N PRO A 220 17.80 8.35 7.72
CA PRO A 220 17.88 8.79 9.12
C PRO A 220 16.50 9.01 9.78
N ALA A 221 15.42 8.45 9.25
CA ALA A 221 14.12 8.52 9.91
C ALA A 221 14.15 7.61 11.15
N ASP A 222 13.98 8.21 12.33
CA ASP A 222 13.96 7.52 13.62
C ASP A 222 12.49 7.32 14.03
N PRO A 223 11.93 6.11 13.90
CA PRO A 223 10.58 5.79 14.37
C PRO A 223 10.54 5.83 15.90
N GLU A 224 9.40 6.12 16.48
CA GLU A 224 9.22 6.04 17.92
C GLU A 224 9.33 4.61 18.45
N ALA A 225 9.04 3.61 17.61
CA ALA A 225 9.28 2.20 17.88
C ALA A 225 9.61 1.42 16.59
N THR A 226 10.44 0.39 16.74
CA THR A 226 10.69 -0.62 15.70
C THR A 226 10.30 -1.97 16.27
N VAL A 227 9.52 -2.73 15.52
CA VAL A 227 8.95 -4.02 15.93
C VAL A 227 9.11 -5.05 14.80
N THR A 228 8.98 -6.34 15.11
CA THR A 228 9.09 -7.43 14.14
C THR A 228 7.75 -8.05 13.75
N SER A 229 6.68 -7.64 14.46
CA SER A 229 5.33 -8.15 14.22
C SER A 229 4.27 -7.06 14.45
N LEU A 230 3.09 -7.23 13.84
CA LEU A 230 1.95 -6.35 14.09
C LEU A 230 1.42 -6.51 15.52
N ARG A 231 1.55 -7.68 16.12
CA ARG A 231 1.20 -7.90 17.52
C ARG A 231 2.03 -7.01 18.44
N GLU A 232 3.34 -6.93 18.22
CA GLU A 232 4.21 -6.02 18.98
C GLU A 232 3.81 -4.55 18.74
N ALA A 233 3.45 -4.18 17.51
CA ALA A 233 2.94 -2.84 17.22
C ALA A 233 1.66 -2.54 18.02
N ALA A 234 0.70 -3.45 18.08
CA ALA A 234 -0.52 -3.29 18.88
C ALA A 234 -0.22 -3.13 20.37
N ASN A 235 0.69 -3.96 20.92
CA ASN A 235 1.11 -3.85 22.32
C ASN A 235 1.72 -2.47 22.62
N GLN A 236 2.57 -1.97 21.72
CA GLN A 236 3.16 -0.65 21.84
C GLN A 236 2.12 0.48 21.79
N ILE A 237 1.16 0.38 20.86
CA ILE A 237 0.06 1.34 20.74
C ILE A 237 -0.79 1.35 22.00
N THR A 238 -1.14 0.19 22.54
CA THR A 238 -1.90 0.05 23.79
C THR A 238 -1.12 0.64 24.99
N ALA A 239 0.18 0.40 25.07
CA ALA A 239 1.04 1.00 26.09
C ALA A 239 1.04 2.54 26.00
N TRP A 240 1.20 3.11 24.81
CA TRP A 240 1.13 4.57 24.61
C TRP A 240 -0.24 5.15 24.92
N LYS A 241 -1.32 4.44 24.60
CA LYS A 241 -2.69 4.85 24.93
C LYS A 241 -2.91 4.92 26.43
N ASN A 242 -2.31 3.98 27.19
CA ASN A 242 -2.40 3.90 28.65
C ASN A 242 -1.38 4.80 29.39
N GLY A 243 -0.60 5.60 28.67
CA GLY A 243 0.33 6.57 29.24
C GLY A 243 1.74 6.06 29.52
N SER A 244 2.08 4.84 29.10
CA SER A 244 3.45 4.33 29.18
C SER A 244 4.31 4.96 28.08
N LEU A 245 5.43 5.58 28.45
CA LEU A 245 6.37 6.26 27.52
C LEU A 245 7.59 5.40 27.17
N GLU A 246 7.62 4.15 27.62
CA GLU A 246 8.78 3.28 27.38
C GLU A 246 8.89 2.86 25.91
N LYS A 247 10.09 3.05 25.34
CA LYS A 247 10.46 2.43 24.06
C LYS A 247 10.57 0.92 24.27
N PRO A 248 10.03 0.07 23.37
CA PRO A 248 10.25 -1.36 23.48
C PRO A 248 11.75 -1.63 23.33
N THR A 249 12.32 -2.36 24.28
CA THR A 249 13.63 -3.00 24.09
C THR A 249 13.43 -4.19 23.16
N PRO A 250 14.21 -4.32 22.07
CA PRO A 250 14.16 -5.54 21.25
C PRO A 250 14.44 -6.73 22.17
N ASP A 251 13.57 -7.74 22.12
CA ASP A 251 13.82 -8.99 22.82
C ASP A 251 15.14 -9.60 22.30
N GLU A 252 16.13 -9.71 23.17
CA GLU A 252 17.45 -10.30 22.88
C GLU A 252 17.38 -11.81 22.52
N CYS A 253 16.21 -12.36 22.33
CA CYS A 253 15.99 -13.81 22.24
C CYS A 253 15.75 -14.36 20.82
N SER A 254 16.06 -13.60 19.76
CA SER A 254 15.87 -14.08 18.36
C SER A 254 17.15 -14.15 17.51
N LEU A 255 18.32 -14.19 18.17
CA LEU A 255 19.61 -14.46 17.49
C LEU A 255 20.22 -15.77 18.02
N ILE A 256 19.60 -16.90 17.68
CA ILE A 256 20.25 -18.22 17.66
C ILE A 256 19.74 -18.99 16.43
#